data_2c49493010f87f47fae0dcd1620f82e1
#
_entry.id   2c49493010f87f47fae0dcd1620f82e1
#
_cell.length_a   1.000
_cell.length_b   1.000
_cell.length_c   1.000
_cell.angle_alpha   90.00
_cell.angle_beta   90.00
_cell.angle_gamma   90.00
#
_symmetry.space_group_name_H-M   'P 1'
#
loop_
_entity.id
_entity.type
_entity.pdbx_description
1 polymer ?
#
loop_
_entity_poly.entity_id
_entity_poly.type
_entity_poly.pdbx_seq_one_letter_code
_entity_poly.pdbx_strand_id
1 'polypeptide(L)'
;MKKRFTLRHALVLAKRNLIKMVRTPEQFIDVTLQPVIFLLRVTYVFGGALAGGSRHAYLQFLLPGLLGQTIAMSSISIGQNMNADIEKGVFDRFRSLPIARSVPLVGAVLAEFFRYLTLFAVALGFGYILGFRIDTNPLKLLAALAVAICFALSFAWISVFVGMKARTAGTVQGVMFLMVLPLSFASNVFVRASTMPGWLQAFVNVNPLSHLVSAERALMLGGPAGVQVGWTFAWCAGLLVVFFPLALRGYIRRS
;
A
#
# COMPACT_ATOMS: atom_id res chain seq x y z
N MET A 1 18.40 25.81 18.90
CA MET A 1 18.07 24.53 19.58
C MET A 1 17.91 23.44 18.52
N LYS A 2 18.69 22.35 18.57
CA LYS A 2 18.49 21.18 17.67
C LYS A 2 17.16 20.51 18.03
N LYS A 3 16.17 20.58 17.13
CA LYS A 3 14.89 19.88 17.28
C LYS A 3 15.17 18.36 17.26
N ARG A 4 14.90 17.68 18.37
CA ARG A 4 15.20 16.24 18.52
C ARG A 4 14.08 15.41 17.90
N PHE A 5 14.44 14.44 17.08
CA PHE A 5 13.53 13.36 16.69
C PHE A 5 13.35 12.45 17.92
N THR A 6 12.14 12.32 18.39
CA THR A 6 11.82 11.39 19.48
C THR A 6 10.72 10.45 18.98
N LEU A 7 10.99 9.16 19.00
CA LEU A 7 10.03 8.11 18.59
C LEU A 7 8.67 8.28 19.30
N ARG A 8 8.72 8.72 20.56
CA ARG A 8 7.52 9.05 21.35
C ARG A 8 6.63 10.09 20.67
N HIS A 9 7.19 11.14 20.06
CA HIS A 9 6.42 12.17 19.36
C HIS A 9 5.77 11.63 18.08
N ALA A 10 6.48 10.77 17.33
CA ALA A 10 5.93 10.12 16.15
C ALA A 10 4.79 9.16 16.52
N LEU A 11 4.93 8.40 17.61
CA LEU A 11 3.87 7.51 18.12
C LEU A 11 2.63 8.25 18.60
N VAL A 12 2.79 9.40 19.26
CA VAL A 12 1.64 10.25 19.68
C VAL A 12 0.87 10.76 18.46
N LEU A 13 1.58 11.20 17.42
CA LEU A 13 0.94 11.63 16.17
C LEU A 13 0.31 10.48 15.41
N ALA A 14 0.94 9.30 15.40
CA ALA A 14 0.36 8.08 14.84
C ALA A 14 -0.95 7.70 15.57
N LYS A 15 -0.95 7.73 16.91
CA LYS A 15 -2.17 7.49 17.71
C LYS A 15 -3.29 8.50 17.39
N ARG A 16 -2.96 9.78 17.25
CA ARG A 16 -3.93 10.81 16.85
C ARG A 16 -4.57 10.48 15.50
N ASN A 17 -3.76 10.11 14.51
CA ASN A 17 -4.25 9.78 13.17
C ASN A 17 -5.08 8.49 13.17
N LEU A 18 -4.69 7.50 13.97
CA LEU A 18 -5.47 6.27 14.18
C LEU A 18 -6.85 6.57 14.77
N ILE A 19 -6.92 7.41 15.81
CA ILE A 19 -8.20 7.82 16.41
C ILE A 19 -9.07 8.56 15.38
N LYS A 20 -8.46 9.43 14.55
CA LYS A 20 -9.16 10.12 13.46
C LYS A 20 -9.76 9.10 12.46
N MET A 21 -8.97 8.11 12.05
CA MET A 21 -9.41 7.05 11.13
C MET A 21 -10.61 6.25 11.69
N VAL A 22 -10.52 5.81 12.94
CA VAL A 22 -11.59 5.02 13.59
C VAL A 22 -12.88 5.84 13.81
N ARG A 23 -12.74 7.17 14.05
CA ARG A 23 -13.88 8.07 14.23
C ARG A 23 -14.49 8.60 12.93
N THR A 24 -13.90 8.29 11.78
CA THR A 24 -14.42 8.67 10.46
C THR A 24 -15.03 7.44 9.80
N PRO A 25 -16.35 7.22 9.87
CA PRO A 25 -16.99 5.99 9.38
C PRO A 25 -16.76 5.77 7.88
N GLU A 26 -16.64 6.83 7.11
CA GLU A 26 -16.32 6.77 5.67
C GLU A 26 -14.97 6.09 5.40
N GLN A 27 -13.94 6.43 6.19
CA GLN A 27 -12.62 5.81 6.06
C GLN A 27 -12.63 4.33 6.49
N PHE A 28 -13.45 3.99 7.47
CA PHE A 28 -13.59 2.61 7.92
C PHE A 28 -14.32 1.75 6.90
N ILE A 29 -15.38 2.28 6.28
CA ILE A 29 -16.12 1.62 5.19
C ILE A 29 -15.18 1.41 3.98
N ASP A 30 -14.39 2.40 3.62
CA ASP A 30 -13.45 2.33 2.51
C ASP A 30 -12.40 1.23 2.73
N VAL A 31 -11.86 1.11 3.94
CA VAL A 31 -10.87 0.10 4.30
C VAL A 31 -11.45 -1.31 4.35
N THR A 32 -12.73 -1.48 4.68
CA THR A 32 -13.35 -2.80 4.86
C THR A 32 -14.16 -3.23 3.66
N LEU A 33 -14.98 -2.36 3.10
CA LEU A 33 -15.95 -2.72 2.07
C LEU A 33 -15.35 -2.73 0.66
N GLN A 34 -14.43 -1.80 0.37
CA GLN A 34 -13.85 -1.69 -0.97
C GLN A 34 -13.05 -2.93 -1.40
N PRO A 35 -12.14 -3.50 -0.57
CA PRO A 35 -11.45 -4.74 -0.92
C PRO A 35 -12.39 -5.91 -1.11
N VAL A 36 -13.44 -6.00 -0.29
CA VAL A 36 -14.44 -7.07 -0.36
C VAL A 36 -15.25 -6.99 -1.65
N ILE A 37 -15.79 -5.80 -1.98
CA ILE A 37 -16.53 -5.59 -3.23
C ILE A 37 -15.64 -5.87 -4.45
N PHE A 38 -14.38 -5.43 -4.39
CA PHE A 38 -13.46 -5.64 -5.49
C PHE A 38 -13.12 -7.12 -5.66
N LEU A 39 -12.85 -7.84 -4.57
CA LEU A 39 -12.62 -9.28 -4.58
C LEU A 39 -13.82 -10.04 -5.16
N LEU A 40 -15.03 -9.72 -4.72
CA LEU A 40 -16.26 -10.30 -5.25
C LEU A 40 -16.40 -10.06 -6.75
N ARG A 41 -16.31 -8.79 -7.18
CA ARG A 41 -16.45 -8.42 -8.59
C ARG A 41 -15.45 -9.18 -9.47
N VAL A 42 -14.18 -9.16 -9.11
CA VAL A 42 -13.14 -9.77 -9.94
C VAL A 42 -13.28 -11.30 -9.93
N THR A 43 -13.58 -11.92 -8.79
CA THR A 43 -13.75 -13.37 -8.69
C THR A 43 -14.97 -13.86 -9.47
N TYR A 44 -16.11 -13.16 -9.40
CA TYR A 44 -17.34 -13.61 -10.05
C TYR A 44 -17.42 -13.23 -11.54
N VAL A 45 -16.87 -12.06 -11.92
CA VAL A 45 -16.86 -11.60 -13.31
C VAL A 45 -15.79 -12.30 -14.14
N PHE A 46 -14.58 -12.42 -13.61
CA PHE A 46 -13.43 -12.94 -14.35
C PHE A 46 -13.08 -14.40 -14.03
N GLY A 47 -13.54 -14.93 -12.88
CA GLY A 47 -13.16 -16.27 -12.42
C GLY A 47 -13.59 -17.39 -13.39
N GLY A 48 -14.72 -17.23 -14.07
CA GLY A 48 -15.17 -18.18 -15.07
C GLY A 48 -14.38 -18.11 -16.39
N ALA A 49 -13.98 -16.90 -16.80
CA ALA A 49 -13.32 -16.67 -18.08
C ALA A 49 -11.81 -16.94 -18.05
N LEU A 50 -11.13 -16.59 -16.95
CA LEU A 50 -9.65 -16.58 -16.87
C LEU A 50 -9.03 -17.88 -16.32
N ALA A 51 -9.80 -18.71 -15.64
CA ALA A 51 -9.28 -19.94 -15.00
C ALA A 51 -9.87 -21.24 -15.58
N GLY A 52 -10.26 -21.26 -16.86
CA GLY A 52 -10.80 -22.46 -17.47
C GLY A 52 -12.07 -22.99 -16.77
N GLY A 53 -12.88 -22.10 -16.17
CA GLY A 53 -14.13 -22.42 -15.47
C GLY A 53 -14.00 -22.66 -13.96
N SER A 54 -12.79 -22.76 -13.38
CA SER A 54 -12.60 -22.97 -11.95
C SER A 54 -12.45 -21.66 -11.18
N ARG A 55 -13.55 -21.16 -10.58
CA ARG A 55 -13.54 -19.98 -9.72
C ARG A 55 -12.60 -20.13 -8.52
N HIS A 56 -12.51 -21.32 -7.97
CA HIS A 56 -11.63 -21.60 -6.83
C HIS A 56 -10.17 -21.41 -7.20
N ALA A 57 -9.72 -21.99 -8.31
CA ALA A 57 -8.34 -21.85 -8.79
C ALA A 57 -7.99 -20.37 -9.08
N TYR A 58 -8.96 -19.62 -9.63
CA TYR A 58 -8.77 -18.19 -9.86
C TYR A 58 -8.66 -17.39 -8.55
N LEU A 59 -9.50 -17.67 -7.57
CA LEU A 59 -9.45 -17.03 -6.25
C LEU A 59 -8.11 -17.25 -5.56
N GLN A 60 -7.56 -18.48 -5.63
CA GLN A 60 -6.24 -18.80 -5.08
C GLN A 60 -5.13 -17.95 -5.76
N PHE A 61 -5.22 -17.77 -7.07
CA PHE A 61 -4.27 -16.93 -7.79
C PHE A 61 -4.46 -15.43 -7.50
N LEU A 62 -5.72 -14.96 -7.43
CA LEU A 62 -6.10 -13.56 -7.40
C LEU A 62 -5.83 -12.92 -6.03
N LEU A 63 -6.18 -13.58 -4.91
CA LEU A 63 -6.22 -12.96 -3.59
C LEU A 63 -4.87 -12.35 -3.16
N PRO A 64 -3.71 -13.04 -3.29
CA PRO A 64 -2.43 -12.42 -2.98
C PRO A 64 -2.13 -11.20 -3.86
N GLY A 65 -2.48 -11.27 -5.13
CA GLY A 65 -2.34 -10.14 -6.06
C GLY A 65 -3.19 -8.95 -5.67
N LEU A 66 -4.42 -9.21 -5.26
CA LEU A 66 -5.37 -8.20 -4.85
C LEU A 66 -4.96 -7.53 -3.53
N LEU A 67 -4.36 -8.26 -2.60
CA LEU A 67 -3.78 -7.71 -1.37
C LEU A 67 -2.73 -6.66 -1.71
N GLY A 68 -1.73 -6.99 -2.53
CA GLY A 68 -0.70 -6.05 -2.94
C GLY A 68 -1.25 -4.81 -3.66
N GLN A 69 -2.21 -5.00 -4.57
CA GLN A 69 -2.86 -3.89 -5.28
C GLN A 69 -3.66 -2.99 -4.34
N THR A 70 -4.46 -3.57 -3.45
CA THR A 70 -5.29 -2.82 -2.51
C THR A 70 -4.43 -1.97 -1.58
N ILE A 71 -3.31 -2.50 -1.14
CA ILE A 71 -2.31 -1.78 -0.34
C ILE A 71 -1.73 -0.60 -1.12
N ALA A 72 -1.35 -0.79 -2.38
CA ALA A 72 -0.84 0.28 -3.22
C ALA A 72 -1.87 1.39 -3.45
N MET A 73 -3.13 1.01 -3.73
CA MET A 73 -4.24 1.95 -3.88
C MET A 73 -4.55 2.70 -2.57
N SER A 74 -4.54 2.01 -1.44
CA SER A 74 -4.77 2.60 -0.12
C SER A 74 -3.75 3.68 0.23
N SER A 75 -2.52 3.59 -0.30
CA SER A 75 -1.47 4.59 -0.08
C SER A 75 -1.80 5.97 -0.66
N ILE A 76 -2.79 6.10 -1.53
CA ILE A 76 -3.23 7.39 -2.10
C ILE A 76 -3.76 8.32 -1.01
N SER A 77 -4.51 7.76 -0.06
CA SER A 77 -5.17 8.53 0.99
C SER A 77 -4.22 9.26 1.93
N ILE A 78 -3.01 8.73 2.16
CA ILE A 78 -2.04 9.43 3.01
C ILE A 78 -1.62 10.76 2.40
N GLY A 79 -1.40 10.81 1.08
CA GLY A 79 -1.07 12.03 0.36
C GLY A 79 -2.23 13.04 0.38
N GLN A 80 -3.46 12.57 0.22
CA GLN A 80 -4.66 13.40 0.30
C GLN A 80 -4.84 13.99 1.71
N ASN A 81 -4.71 13.16 2.75
CA ASN A 81 -4.79 13.60 4.14
C ASN A 81 -3.70 14.61 4.48
N MET A 82 -2.48 14.37 3.97
CA MET A 82 -1.35 15.30 4.13
C MET A 82 -1.64 16.65 3.47
N ASN A 83 -2.15 16.65 2.24
CA ASN A 83 -2.51 17.86 1.52
C ASN A 83 -3.64 18.62 2.26
N ALA A 84 -4.68 17.93 2.70
CA ALA A 84 -5.77 18.52 3.49
C ALA A 84 -5.29 19.10 4.84
N ASP A 85 -4.34 18.46 5.51
CA ASP A 85 -3.75 18.97 6.75
C ASP A 85 -2.89 20.23 6.48
N ILE A 86 -2.26 20.35 5.31
CA ILE A 86 -1.58 21.58 4.88
C ILE A 86 -2.59 22.71 4.67
N GLU A 87 -3.66 22.46 3.90
CA GLU A 87 -4.71 23.45 3.64
C GLU A 87 -5.36 23.99 4.92
N LYS A 88 -5.51 23.12 5.93
CA LYS A 88 -6.06 23.48 7.25
C LYS A 88 -5.05 24.15 8.19
N GLY A 89 -3.83 24.44 7.75
CA GLY A 89 -2.78 25.05 8.56
C GLY A 89 -2.29 24.19 9.74
N VAL A 90 -2.55 22.88 9.74
CA VAL A 90 -2.13 21.96 10.81
C VAL A 90 -0.61 21.91 10.91
N PHE A 91 0.08 22.03 9.76
CA PHE A 91 1.53 22.02 9.70
C PHE A 91 2.17 23.27 10.32
N ASP A 92 1.53 24.42 10.27
CA ASP A 92 2.03 25.66 10.90
C ASP A 92 2.03 25.52 12.42
N ARG A 93 1.04 24.84 12.99
CA ARG A 93 1.03 24.48 14.41
C ARG A 93 2.16 23.51 14.79
N PHE A 94 2.49 22.54 13.93
CA PHE A 94 3.62 21.65 14.21
C PHE A 94 4.98 22.35 14.19
N ARG A 95 5.11 23.45 13.44
CA ARG A 95 6.34 24.25 13.38
C ARG A 95 6.63 25.02 14.65
N SER A 96 5.59 25.46 15.36
CA SER A 96 5.75 26.13 16.66
C SER A 96 6.20 25.16 17.75
N LEU A 97 6.07 23.85 17.56
CA LEU A 97 6.48 22.84 18.51
C LEU A 97 7.98 22.52 18.41
N PRO A 98 8.65 22.20 19.54
CA PRO A 98 10.08 21.84 19.58
C PRO A 98 10.34 20.39 19.08
N ILE A 99 9.76 19.99 17.94
CA ILE A 99 9.88 18.66 17.35
C ILE A 99 10.66 18.71 16.03
N ALA A 100 11.29 17.59 15.63
CA ALA A 100 11.97 17.52 14.35
C ALA A 100 10.98 17.60 13.18
N ARG A 101 11.38 18.22 12.08
CA ARG A 101 10.53 18.44 10.90
C ARG A 101 10.03 17.15 10.23
N SER A 102 10.73 16.03 10.41
CA SER A 102 10.32 14.71 9.91
C SER A 102 9.23 14.03 10.76
N VAL A 103 9.04 14.44 12.02
CA VAL A 103 8.13 13.78 12.97
C VAL A 103 6.67 13.75 12.47
N PRO A 104 6.08 14.84 11.94
CA PRO A 104 4.71 14.79 11.43
C PRO A 104 4.56 13.84 10.24
N LEU A 105 5.54 13.82 9.32
CA LEU A 105 5.52 12.94 8.14
C LEU A 105 5.65 11.48 8.55
N VAL A 106 6.65 11.16 9.38
CA VAL A 106 6.85 9.79 9.88
C VAL A 106 5.66 9.32 10.72
N GLY A 107 5.10 10.19 11.57
CA GLY A 107 3.92 9.87 12.36
C GLY A 107 2.68 9.56 11.51
N ALA A 108 2.50 10.24 10.38
CA ALA A 108 1.42 9.96 9.45
C ALA A 108 1.64 8.61 8.75
N VAL A 109 2.84 8.33 8.26
CA VAL A 109 3.17 7.04 7.62
C VAL A 109 3.03 5.88 8.61
N LEU A 110 3.46 6.05 9.85
CA LEU A 110 3.29 5.02 10.90
C LEU A 110 1.82 4.76 11.25
N ALA A 111 0.95 5.76 11.15
CA ALA A 111 -0.48 5.56 11.37
C ALA A 111 -1.11 4.63 10.33
N GLU A 112 -0.59 4.64 9.09
CA GLU A 112 -1.06 3.77 8.02
C GLU A 112 -0.76 2.28 8.29
N PHE A 113 0.21 1.95 9.17
CA PHE A 113 0.50 0.57 9.55
C PHE A 113 -0.75 -0.18 10.01
N PHE A 114 -1.54 0.43 10.89
CA PHE A 114 -2.79 -0.18 11.39
C PHE A 114 -3.83 -0.31 10.28
N ARG A 115 -3.89 0.64 9.37
CA ARG A 115 -4.77 0.60 8.22
C ARG A 115 -4.42 -0.56 7.30
N TYR A 116 -3.14 -0.73 6.95
CA TYR A 116 -2.69 -1.84 6.11
C TYR A 116 -2.90 -3.20 6.78
N LEU A 117 -2.69 -3.27 8.09
CA LEU A 117 -2.99 -4.47 8.87
C LEU A 117 -4.48 -4.83 8.79
N THR A 118 -5.37 -3.84 8.94
CA THR A 118 -6.82 -4.05 8.83
C THR A 118 -7.21 -4.48 7.41
N LEU A 119 -6.70 -3.82 6.39
CA LEU A 119 -6.93 -4.19 4.98
C LEU A 119 -6.54 -5.63 4.70
N PHE A 120 -5.34 -6.02 5.13
CA PHE A 120 -4.84 -7.38 4.94
C PHE A 120 -5.72 -8.41 5.66
N ALA A 121 -6.06 -8.15 6.93
CA ALA A 121 -6.89 -9.04 7.72
C ALA A 121 -8.32 -9.18 7.14
N VAL A 122 -8.94 -8.09 6.72
CA VAL A 122 -10.28 -8.10 6.12
C VAL A 122 -10.28 -8.84 4.78
N ALA A 123 -9.35 -8.52 3.88
CA ALA A 123 -9.29 -9.14 2.57
C ALA A 123 -8.96 -10.63 2.67
N LEU A 124 -8.04 -11.02 3.56
CA LEU A 124 -7.71 -12.41 3.82
C LEU A 124 -8.87 -13.18 4.47
N GLY A 125 -9.51 -12.61 5.49
CA GLY A 125 -10.66 -13.21 6.18
C GLY A 125 -11.82 -13.44 5.23
N PHE A 126 -12.14 -12.45 4.39
CA PHE A 126 -13.19 -12.58 3.39
C PHE A 126 -12.82 -13.56 2.27
N GLY A 127 -11.56 -13.55 1.84
CA GLY A 127 -11.04 -14.56 0.92
C GLY A 127 -11.18 -15.98 1.47
N TYR A 128 -10.93 -16.15 2.77
CA TYR A 128 -11.12 -17.45 3.45
C TYR A 128 -12.58 -17.91 3.43
N ILE A 129 -13.54 -17.00 3.64
CA ILE A 129 -14.99 -17.27 3.52
C ILE A 129 -15.35 -17.70 2.09
N LEU A 130 -14.74 -17.07 1.08
CA LEU A 130 -14.97 -17.40 -0.34
C LEU A 130 -14.28 -18.70 -0.80
N GLY A 131 -13.50 -19.33 0.07
CA GLY A 131 -12.83 -20.60 -0.21
C GLY A 131 -11.31 -20.51 -0.45
N PHE A 132 -10.70 -19.33 -0.28
CA PHE A 132 -9.23 -19.24 -0.30
C PHE A 132 -8.63 -20.11 0.82
N ARG A 133 -7.57 -20.81 0.49
CA ARG A 133 -6.84 -21.62 1.49
C ARG A 133 -5.35 -21.28 1.42
N ILE A 134 -4.75 -21.21 2.59
CA ILE A 134 -3.31 -20.99 2.74
C ILE A 134 -2.65 -22.37 2.75
N ASP A 135 -1.74 -22.60 1.81
CA ASP A 135 -1.06 -23.88 1.64
C ASP A 135 0.29 -23.91 2.39
N THR A 136 0.55 -22.90 3.22
CA THR A 136 1.82 -22.73 3.94
C THR A 136 1.61 -22.61 5.45
N ASN A 137 2.73 -22.54 6.18
CA ASN A 137 2.71 -22.41 7.63
C ASN A 137 2.39 -20.96 8.08
N PRO A 138 1.92 -20.75 9.33
CA PRO A 138 1.62 -19.41 9.85
C PRO A 138 2.80 -18.43 9.82
N LEU A 139 4.04 -18.91 9.92
CA LEU A 139 5.23 -18.07 9.86
C LEU A 139 5.41 -17.44 8.46
N LYS A 140 5.13 -18.20 7.40
CA LYS A 140 5.17 -17.68 6.03
C LYS A 140 4.04 -16.67 5.79
N LEU A 141 2.86 -16.86 6.38
CA LEU A 141 1.78 -15.88 6.34
C LEU A 141 2.18 -14.56 7.05
N LEU A 142 2.81 -14.65 8.21
CA LEU A 142 3.34 -13.47 8.91
C LEU A 142 4.45 -12.79 8.09
N ALA A 143 5.27 -13.56 7.40
CA ALA A 143 6.26 -13.00 6.48
C ALA A 143 5.60 -12.28 5.29
N ALA A 144 4.53 -12.83 4.70
CA ALA A 144 3.76 -12.17 3.65
C ALA A 144 3.20 -10.83 4.14
N LEU A 145 2.56 -10.82 5.30
CA LEU A 145 2.07 -9.59 5.95
C LEU A 145 3.19 -8.57 6.18
N ALA A 146 4.35 -9.01 6.68
CA ALA A 146 5.48 -8.12 6.93
C ALA A 146 6.04 -7.50 5.65
N VAL A 147 6.16 -8.30 4.57
CA VAL A 147 6.60 -7.83 3.24
C VAL A 147 5.59 -6.84 2.66
N ALA A 148 4.29 -7.15 2.74
CA ALA A 148 3.21 -6.28 2.29
C ALA A 148 3.23 -4.93 3.01
N ILE A 149 3.33 -4.92 4.33
CA ILE A 149 3.38 -3.69 5.13
C ILE A 149 4.67 -2.90 4.85
N CYS A 150 5.81 -3.56 4.74
CA CYS A 150 7.08 -2.90 4.41
C CYS A 150 6.99 -2.19 3.05
N PHE A 151 6.44 -2.86 2.04
CA PHE A 151 6.20 -2.28 0.72
C PHE A 151 5.21 -1.10 0.81
N ALA A 152 4.09 -1.28 1.51
CA ALA A 152 3.07 -0.24 1.68
C ALA A 152 3.64 1.04 2.30
N LEU A 153 4.40 0.91 3.39
CA LEU A 153 5.04 2.02 4.07
C LEU A 153 6.08 2.72 3.18
N SER A 154 6.81 1.96 2.37
CA SER A 154 7.78 2.51 1.42
C SER A 154 7.08 3.23 0.27
N PHE A 155 6.03 2.63 -0.28
CA PHE A 155 5.23 3.18 -1.37
C PHE A 155 4.45 4.44 -0.94
N ALA A 156 4.00 4.50 0.30
CA ALA A 156 3.32 5.66 0.87
C ALA A 156 4.14 6.96 0.77
N TRP A 157 5.48 6.89 0.76
CA TRP A 157 6.33 8.07 0.61
C TRP A 157 6.20 8.76 -0.75
N ILE A 158 5.83 8.02 -1.80
CA ILE A 158 5.47 8.62 -3.11
C ILE A 158 4.25 9.51 -2.92
N SER A 159 3.20 8.99 -2.28
CA SER A 159 1.96 9.71 -2.04
C SER A 159 2.17 10.93 -1.14
N VAL A 160 2.99 10.80 -0.09
CA VAL A 160 3.41 11.92 0.76
C VAL A 160 4.11 12.99 -0.06
N PHE A 161 5.06 12.62 -0.92
CA PHE A 161 5.75 13.57 -1.80
C PHE A 161 4.78 14.29 -2.74
N VAL A 162 3.87 13.56 -3.39
CA VAL A 162 2.83 14.15 -4.26
C VAL A 162 1.93 15.08 -3.45
N GLY A 163 1.49 14.66 -2.24
CA GLY A 163 0.70 15.48 -1.34
C GLY A 163 1.36 16.79 -0.93
N MET A 164 2.71 16.76 -0.76
CA MET A 164 3.48 17.98 -0.49
C MET A 164 3.56 18.93 -1.69
N LYS A 165 3.43 18.43 -2.92
CA LYS A 165 3.56 19.22 -4.15
C LYS A 165 2.22 19.67 -4.72
N ALA A 166 1.20 18.88 -4.57
CA ALA A 166 -0.14 19.12 -5.13
C ALA A 166 -0.81 20.35 -4.50
N ARG A 167 -1.66 21.01 -5.29
CA ARG A 167 -2.45 22.15 -4.83
C ARG A 167 -3.69 21.72 -4.03
N THR A 168 -4.32 20.61 -4.43
CA THR A 168 -5.55 20.10 -3.82
C THR A 168 -5.45 18.58 -3.60
N ALA A 169 -6.24 18.06 -2.67
CA ALA A 169 -6.37 16.62 -2.43
C ALA A 169 -6.84 15.84 -3.68
N GLY A 170 -7.69 16.45 -4.51
CA GLY A 170 -8.12 15.88 -5.79
C GLY A 170 -6.97 15.72 -6.79
N THR A 171 -6.04 16.69 -6.82
CA THR A 171 -4.83 16.58 -7.65
C THR A 171 -3.94 15.42 -7.19
N VAL A 172 -3.81 15.21 -5.87
CA VAL A 172 -3.08 14.05 -5.32
C VAL A 172 -3.70 12.76 -5.81
N GLN A 173 -5.01 12.64 -5.71
CA GLN A 173 -5.75 11.47 -6.17
C GLN A 173 -5.51 11.19 -7.65
N GLY A 174 -5.67 12.20 -8.51
CA GLY A 174 -5.49 12.06 -9.94
C GLY A 174 -4.09 11.60 -10.32
N VAL A 175 -3.04 12.23 -9.77
CA VAL A 175 -1.64 11.89 -10.05
C VAL A 175 -1.31 10.48 -9.56
N MET A 176 -1.70 10.15 -8.35
CA MET A 176 -1.45 8.83 -7.78
C MET A 176 -2.22 7.73 -8.52
N PHE A 177 -3.47 8.00 -8.90
CA PHE A 177 -4.27 7.06 -9.68
C PHE A 177 -3.67 6.80 -11.05
N LEU A 178 -3.22 7.86 -11.74
CA LEU A 178 -2.54 7.77 -13.04
C LEU A 178 -1.23 6.96 -12.95
N MET A 179 -0.58 6.92 -11.80
CA MET A 179 0.64 6.14 -11.59
C MET A 179 0.33 4.69 -11.14
N VAL A 180 -0.56 4.52 -10.17
CA VAL A 180 -0.84 3.20 -9.57
C VAL A 180 -1.64 2.31 -10.53
N LEU A 181 -2.54 2.89 -11.35
CA LEU A 181 -3.38 2.12 -12.26
C LEU A 181 -2.56 1.38 -13.34
N PRO A 182 -1.65 2.04 -14.09
CA PRO A 182 -0.77 1.31 -15.01
C PRO A 182 0.13 0.28 -14.32
N LEU A 183 0.68 0.60 -13.14
CA LEU A 183 1.47 -0.35 -12.35
C LEU A 183 0.65 -1.61 -11.99
N SER A 184 -0.63 -1.44 -11.65
CA SER A 184 -1.52 -2.55 -11.29
C SER A 184 -1.90 -3.41 -12.50
N PHE A 185 -2.31 -2.77 -13.60
CA PHE A 185 -2.73 -3.50 -14.80
C PHE A 185 -1.57 -4.11 -15.57
N ALA A 186 -0.43 -3.44 -15.62
CA ALA A 186 0.81 -3.97 -16.19
C ALA A 186 1.63 -4.73 -15.13
N SER A 187 0.95 -5.58 -14.35
CA SER A 187 1.52 -6.47 -13.35
C SER A 187 0.90 -7.85 -13.43
N ASN A 188 1.40 -8.78 -12.66
CA ASN A 188 0.85 -10.13 -12.56
C ASN A 188 -0.27 -10.26 -11.50
N VAL A 189 -0.92 -9.17 -11.11
CA VAL A 189 -2.04 -9.18 -10.14
C VAL A 189 -3.20 -10.04 -10.64
N PHE A 190 -3.72 -9.73 -11.84
CA PHE A 190 -4.95 -10.32 -12.39
C PHE A 190 -4.71 -11.50 -13.30
N VAL A 191 -3.59 -11.50 -14.03
CA VAL A 191 -3.28 -12.45 -15.09
C VAL A 191 -1.83 -12.90 -14.96
N ARG A 192 -1.55 -14.15 -15.31
CA ARG A 192 -0.17 -14.68 -15.27
C ARG A 192 0.69 -13.99 -16.31
N ALA A 193 1.93 -13.61 -15.94
CA ALA A 193 2.86 -12.95 -16.85
C ALA A 193 3.13 -13.78 -18.13
N SER A 194 3.14 -15.11 -18.04
CA SER A 194 3.37 -16.02 -19.17
C SER A 194 2.32 -15.93 -20.29
N THR A 195 1.13 -15.38 -20.01
CA THR A 195 0.06 -15.21 -21.02
C THR A 195 0.09 -13.85 -21.70
N MET A 196 1.01 -12.96 -21.28
CA MET A 196 1.12 -11.60 -21.81
C MET A 196 2.07 -11.54 -23.02
N PRO A 197 1.94 -10.51 -23.90
CA PRO A 197 2.91 -10.24 -24.95
C PRO A 197 4.31 -9.96 -24.38
N GLY A 198 5.39 -10.29 -25.11
CA GLY A 198 6.77 -10.21 -24.63
C GLY A 198 7.19 -8.83 -24.10
N TRP A 199 6.79 -7.73 -24.74
CA TRP A 199 7.05 -6.37 -24.26
C TRP A 199 6.43 -6.08 -22.89
N LEU A 200 5.23 -6.62 -22.67
CA LEU A 200 4.53 -6.45 -21.39
C LEU A 200 5.15 -7.33 -20.30
N GLN A 201 5.61 -8.54 -20.66
CA GLN A 201 6.36 -9.41 -19.73
C GLN A 201 7.63 -8.71 -19.24
N ALA A 202 8.37 -8.01 -20.11
CA ALA A 202 9.56 -7.25 -19.73
C ALA A 202 9.22 -6.18 -18.71
N PHE A 203 8.11 -5.45 -18.89
CA PHE A 203 7.64 -4.45 -17.92
C PHE A 203 7.22 -5.10 -16.59
N VAL A 204 6.44 -6.20 -16.63
CA VAL A 204 5.99 -6.93 -15.43
C VAL A 204 7.18 -7.43 -14.61
N ASN A 205 8.25 -7.87 -15.25
CA ASN A 205 9.46 -8.35 -14.58
C ASN A 205 10.25 -7.27 -13.83
N VAL A 206 10.05 -5.99 -14.17
CA VAL A 206 10.69 -4.86 -13.48
C VAL A 206 9.71 -4.18 -12.51
N ASN A 207 8.42 -4.42 -12.65
CA ASN A 207 7.38 -3.74 -11.88
C ASN A 207 7.45 -4.10 -10.38
N PRO A 208 7.59 -3.11 -9.48
CA PRO A 208 7.67 -3.35 -8.03
C PRO A 208 6.44 -4.08 -7.47
N LEU A 209 5.25 -3.80 -8.01
CA LEU A 209 4.03 -4.46 -7.57
C LEU A 209 4.01 -5.93 -7.98
N SER A 210 4.59 -6.28 -9.13
CA SER A 210 4.71 -7.67 -9.57
C SER A 210 5.62 -8.50 -8.66
N HIS A 211 6.71 -7.92 -8.19
CA HIS A 211 7.60 -8.58 -7.23
C HIS A 211 6.92 -8.81 -5.88
N LEU A 212 6.21 -7.79 -5.37
CA LEU A 212 5.40 -7.93 -4.15
C LEU A 212 4.39 -9.07 -4.29
N VAL A 213 3.58 -9.04 -5.35
CA VAL A 213 2.52 -10.03 -5.59
C VAL A 213 3.09 -11.44 -5.75
N SER A 214 4.22 -11.58 -6.43
CA SER A 214 4.90 -12.87 -6.58
C SER A 214 5.46 -13.37 -5.25
N ALA A 215 6.00 -12.48 -4.41
CA ALA A 215 6.45 -12.81 -3.06
C ALA A 215 5.28 -13.27 -2.18
N GLU A 216 4.16 -12.54 -2.18
CA GLU A 216 2.96 -12.91 -1.43
C GLU A 216 2.40 -14.26 -1.87
N ARG A 217 2.30 -14.52 -3.19
CA ARG A 217 1.88 -15.84 -3.69
C ARG A 217 2.78 -16.96 -3.22
N ALA A 218 4.09 -16.80 -3.35
CA ALA A 218 5.04 -17.81 -2.93
C ALA A 218 5.01 -18.06 -1.42
N LEU A 219 4.78 -17.02 -0.61
CA LEU A 219 4.67 -17.12 0.83
C LEU A 219 3.34 -17.72 1.28
N MET A 220 2.23 -17.46 0.59
CA MET A 220 0.89 -17.92 0.99
C MET A 220 0.51 -19.27 0.39
N LEU A 221 0.91 -19.55 -0.87
CA LEU A 221 0.53 -20.75 -1.61
C LEU A 221 1.67 -21.75 -1.77
N GLY A 222 2.89 -21.40 -1.32
CA GLY A 222 4.07 -22.22 -1.50
C GLY A 222 4.88 -21.87 -2.73
N GLY A 223 6.16 -22.23 -2.68
CA GLY A 223 7.11 -21.96 -3.75
C GLY A 223 8.35 -21.18 -3.29
N PRO A 224 9.30 -20.93 -4.21
CA PRO A 224 10.54 -20.21 -3.92
C PRO A 224 10.27 -18.71 -3.77
N ALA A 225 10.16 -18.22 -2.54
CA ALA A 225 9.87 -16.82 -2.23
C ALA A 225 11.12 -15.91 -2.23
N GLY A 226 12.32 -16.48 -1.97
CA GLY A 226 13.50 -15.70 -1.62
C GLY A 226 13.88 -14.61 -2.62
N VAL A 227 13.91 -14.94 -3.90
CA VAL A 227 14.27 -13.98 -4.98
C VAL A 227 13.26 -12.83 -5.04
N GLN A 228 11.97 -13.13 -4.99
CA GLN A 228 10.91 -12.11 -5.11
C GLN A 228 10.84 -11.23 -3.87
N VAL A 229 11.01 -11.80 -2.69
CA VAL A 229 11.14 -11.06 -1.43
C VAL A 229 12.36 -10.14 -1.48
N GLY A 230 13.50 -10.62 -1.97
CA GLY A 230 14.72 -9.81 -2.15
C GLY A 230 14.49 -8.61 -3.08
N TRP A 231 13.88 -8.81 -4.23
CA TRP A 231 13.50 -7.73 -5.15
C TRP A 231 12.51 -6.76 -4.54
N THR A 232 11.52 -7.25 -3.78
CA THR A 232 10.57 -6.39 -3.08
C THR A 232 11.28 -5.48 -2.08
N PHE A 233 12.21 -6.00 -1.28
CA PHE A 233 13.00 -5.17 -0.37
C PHE A 233 13.95 -4.21 -1.10
N ALA A 234 14.53 -4.60 -2.23
CA ALA A 234 15.34 -3.70 -3.05
C ALA A 234 14.50 -2.50 -3.54
N TRP A 235 13.28 -2.76 -4.01
CA TRP A 235 12.34 -1.70 -4.37
C TRP A 235 11.93 -0.84 -3.18
N CYS A 236 11.65 -1.43 -2.02
CA CYS A 236 11.36 -0.69 -0.78
C CYS A 236 12.50 0.26 -0.43
N ALA A 237 13.74 -0.22 -0.46
CA ALA A 237 14.92 0.60 -0.19
C ALA A 237 15.08 1.74 -1.21
N GLY A 238 14.93 1.45 -2.50
CA GLY A 238 14.98 2.44 -3.58
C GLY A 238 13.91 3.54 -3.40
N LEU A 239 12.67 3.15 -3.13
CA LEU A 239 11.57 4.09 -2.90
C LEU A 239 11.84 4.98 -1.67
N LEU A 240 12.31 4.40 -0.57
CA LEU A 240 12.65 5.15 0.63
C LEU A 240 13.81 6.13 0.40
N VAL A 241 14.90 5.68 -0.24
CA VAL A 241 16.07 6.52 -0.51
C VAL A 241 15.71 7.70 -1.42
N VAL A 242 14.82 7.52 -2.36
CA VAL A 242 14.41 8.59 -3.31
C VAL A 242 13.32 9.47 -2.69
N PHE A 243 12.20 8.90 -2.26
CA PHE A 243 11.00 9.69 -1.93
C PHE A 243 10.99 10.24 -0.52
N PHE A 244 11.64 9.61 0.44
CA PHE A 244 11.75 10.15 1.79
C PHE A 244 12.45 11.53 1.82
N PRO A 245 13.67 11.71 1.25
CA PRO A 245 14.32 13.01 1.22
C PRO A 245 13.57 14.02 0.33
N LEU A 246 12.94 13.57 -0.76
CA LEU A 246 12.13 14.45 -1.60
C LEU A 246 10.89 14.98 -0.87
N ALA A 247 10.19 14.12 -0.13
CA ALA A 247 9.05 14.51 0.70
C ALA A 247 9.47 15.49 1.80
N LEU A 248 10.60 15.20 2.47
CA LEU A 248 11.13 16.09 3.51
C LEU A 248 11.55 17.45 2.94
N ARG A 249 12.20 17.49 1.78
CA ARG A 249 12.53 18.76 1.08
C ARG A 249 11.27 19.52 0.69
N GLY A 250 10.24 18.82 0.18
CA GLY A 250 8.94 19.40 -0.14
C GLY A 250 8.29 20.05 1.07
N TYR A 251 8.34 19.37 2.21
CA TYR A 251 7.84 19.88 3.49
C TYR A 251 8.59 21.15 3.95
N ILE A 252 9.94 21.14 3.83
CA ILE A 252 10.76 22.28 4.23
C ILE A 252 10.55 23.50 3.33
N ARG A 253 10.36 23.31 2.01
CA ARG A 253 10.17 24.40 1.05
C ARG A 253 8.78 25.04 1.07
N ARG A 254 7.77 24.30 1.44
CA ARG A 254 6.40 24.83 1.65
C ARG A 254 6.25 25.57 2.99
N SER A 255 7.32 25.56 3.74
CA SER A 255 7.51 26.28 4.98
C SER A 255 8.24 27.58 4.74
#